data_dae2615ae6ccf3ec6bdfb337e22b4100
#
_entry.id   dae2615ae6ccf3ec6bdfb337e22b4100
#
_cell.length_a   1.000
_cell.length_b   1.000
_cell.length_c   1.000
_cell.angle_alpha   90.00
_cell.angle_beta   90.00
_cell.angle_gamma   90.00
#
_symmetry.space_group_name_H-M   'P 1'
#
loop_
_entity.id
_entity.type
_entity.pdbx_description
1 polymer ?
#
loop_
_entity_poly.entity_id
_entity_poly.type
_entity_poly.pdbx_seq_one_letter_code
_entity_poly.pdbx_strand_id
1 'polypeptide(L)'
;PMIVPKEELTKCAGYTQTMQAVSAIISPAAAAFLYAVWPLNAIILLDIVGAILACVTVAISSIPTPELCPETKRQQFLQDMKEGYVVLKQNRGLFALLWIGVIYMFFYMPISTLFPLICMSYFKGTPAHASAAEIAFAVGMLLGGVILSIWGGFKKRRYTIGLSVLLMGVSNMLSGLLPPDAFLVFVVCCTVMGISAPFYGVQNAIFQETVKPEYLGRVFSLLTSAASLAMPFGLVISGPLAERLGVEKWFVICGIGIIIVALAVFLLPGLREID
;
A
#
# COMPACT_ATOMS: atom_id res chain seq x y z
N PRO A 1 3.92 8.61 20.01
CA PRO A 1 4.65 8.35 21.24
C PRO A 1 4.65 9.54 22.23
N MET A 2 4.28 10.75 21.78
CA MET A 2 4.23 11.93 22.67
C MET A 2 2.91 12.08 23.43
N ILE A 3 1.83 11.47 22.97
CA ILE A 3 0.48 11.61 23.50
C ILE A 3 0.08 10.37 24.29
N VAL A 4 0.72 9.22 24.02
CA VAL A 4 0.34 7.92 24.57
C VAL A 4 1.52 7.35 25.39
N PRO A 5 1.28 6.85 26.62
CA PRO A 5 2.28 6.13 27.39
C PRO A 5 2.87 4.96 26.62
N LYS A 6 4.17 4.66 26.85
CA LYS A 6 4.89 3.60 26.10
C LYS A 6 4.22 2.23 26.22
N GLU A 7 3.62 1.96 27.38
CA GLU A 7 2.92 0.69 27.68
C GLU A 7 1.65 0.49 26.84
N GLU A 8 1.05 1.57 26.36
CA GLU A 8 -0.20 1.53 25.57
C GLU A 8 -0.01 1.71 24.05
N LEU A 9 1.22 1.97 23.61
CA LEU A 9 1.51 2.16 22.18
C LEU A 9 1.07 0.97 21.32
N THR A 10 1.27 -0.25 21.82
CA THR A 10 0.86 -1.47 21.11
C THR A 10 -0.66 -1.59 20.97
N LYS A 11 -1.41 -1.20 22.03
CA LYS A 11 -2.88 -1.17 21.97
C LYS A 11 -3.37 -0.12 20.97
N CYS A 12 -2.77 1.07 21.00
CA CYS A 12 -3.12 2.14 20.04
C CYS A 12 -2.82 1.74 18.60
N ALA A 13 -1.69 1.07 18.36
CA ALA A 13 -1.39 0.52 17.03
C ALA A 13 -2.44 -0.52 16.60
N GLY A 14 -2.88 -1.39 17.51
CA GLY A 14 -3.96 -2.34 17.27
C GLY A 14 -5.29 -1.66 16.93
N TYR A 15 -5.68 -0.62 17.67
CA TYR A 15 -6.88 0.15 17.37
C TYR A 15 -6.80 0.83 15.99
N THR A 16 -5.66 1.46 15.66
CA THR A 16 -5.45 2.08 14.35
C THR A 16 -5.59 1.06 13.23
N GLN A 17 -4.99 -0.12 13.37
CA GLN A 17 -5.08 -1.20 12.38
C GLN A 17 -6.52 -1.72 12.24
N THR A 18 -7.24 -1.87 13.36
CA THR A 18 -8.65 -2.28 13.34
C THR A 18 -9.52 -1.25 12.64
N MET A 19 -9.32 0.04 12.94
CA MET A 19 -10.06 1.12 12.27
C MET A 19 -9.79 1.17 10.77
N GLN A 20 -8.54 0.97 10.35
CA GLN A 20 -8.19 0.87 8.93
C GLN A 20 -8.87 -0.31 8.24
N ALA A 21 -8.88 -1.48 8.86
CA ALA A 21 -9.55 -2.66 8.30
C ALA A 21 -11.08 -2.47 8.19
N VAL A 22 -11.70 -1.91 9.22
CA VAL A 22 -13.14 -1.57 9.21
C VAL A 22 -13.45 -0.54 8.13
N SER A 23 -12.64 0.51 8.01
CA SER A 23 -12.80 1.54 6.98
C SER A 23 -12.65 0.95 5.57
N ALA A 24 -11.70 0.06 5.35
CA ALA A 24 -11.49 -0.58 4.05
C ALA A 24 -12.69 -1.40 3.57
N ILE A 25 -13.55 -1.87 4.48
CA ILE A 25 -14.77 -2.60 4.15
C ILE A 25 -15.97 -1.67 4.03
N ILE A 26 -16.14 -0.77 5.02
CA ILE A 26 -17.33 0.09 5.09
C ILE A 26 -17.29 1.21 4.05
N SER A 27 -16.13 1.83 3.84
CA SER A 27 -16.02 3.01 2.96
C SER A 27 -16.45 2.75 1.52
N PRO A 28 -16.04 1.66 0.83
CA PRO A 28 -16.51 1.39 -0.53
C PRO A 28 -18.03 1.15 -0.61
N ALA A 29 -18.58 0.43 0.38
CA ALA A 29 -20.03 0.18 0.44
C ALA A 29 -20.83 1.46 0.68
N ALA A 30 -20.36 2.30 1.61
CA ALA A 30 -20.96 3.61 1.89
C ALA A 30 -20.84 4.53 0.67
N ALA A 31 -19.69 4.56 0.00
CA ALA A 31 -19.48 5.36 -1.21
C ALA A 31 -20.46 4.94 -2.33
N ALA A 32 -20.63 3.64 -2.58
CA ALA A 32 -21.58 3.13 -3.57
C ALA A 32 -23.02 3.54 -3.26
N PHE A 33 -23.42 3.42 -2.00
CA PHE A 33 -24.77 3.83 -1.54
C PHE A 33 -24.99 5.34 -1.69
N LEU A 34 -24.06 6.15 -1.21
CA LEU A 34 -24.15 7.62 -1.30
C LEU A 34 -24.18 8.09 -2.76
N TYR A 35 -23.35 7.50 -3.61
CA TYR A 35 -23.32 7.86 -5.03
C TYR A 35 -24.62 7.49 -5.77
N ALA A 36 -25.33 6.45 -5.31
CA ALA A 36 -26.62 6.05 -5.87
C ALA A 36 -27.78 6.99 -5.46
N VAL A 37 -27.69 7.62 -4.27
CA VAL A 37 -28.80 8.38 -3.66
C VAL A 37 -28.55 9.89 -3.68
N TRP A 38 -27.30 10.34 -3.60
CA TRP A 38 -26.94 11.74 -3.45
C TRP A 38 -26.27 12.30 -4.71
N PRO A 39 -26.50 13.57 -5.04
CA PRO A 39 -25.76 14.25 -6.10
C PRO A 39 -24.30 14.45 -5.65
N LEU A 40 -23.38 14.45 -6.62
CA LEU A 40 -21.94 14.57 -6.38
C LEU A 40 -21.56 15.76 -5.48
N ASN A 41 -22.26 16.89 -5.63
CA ASN A 41 -22.04 18.10 -4.81
C ASN A 41 -22.28 17.84 -3.31
N ALA A 42 -23.28 17.02 -2.96
CA ALA A 42 -23.56 16.67 -1.57
C ALA A 42 -22.50 15.74 -0.99
N ILE A 43 -21.96 14.84 -1.81
CA ILE A 43 -20.85 13.94 -1.42
C ILE A 43 -19.58 14.76 -1.16
N ILE A 44 -19.27 15.74 -2.02
CA ILE A 44 -18.14 16.66 -1.80
C ILE A 44 -18.31 17.50 -0.53
N LEU A 45 -19.54 17.97 -0.25
CA LEU A 45 -19.82 18.68 1.00
C LEU A 45 -19.61 17.80 2.23
N LEU A 46 -19.96 16.52 2.17
CA LEU A 46 -19.70 15.57 3.25
C LEU A 46 -18.21 15.43 3.53
N ASP A 47 -17.39 15.37 2.49
CA ASP A 47 -15.92 15.28 2.60
C ASP A 47 -15.35 16.56 3.25
N ILE A 48 -15.84 17.74 2.84
CA ILE A 48 -15.46 19.03 3.44
C ILE A 48 -15.83 19.08 4.93
N VAL A 49 -17.01 18.61 5.31
CA VAL A 49 -17.43 18.54 6.72
C VAL A 49 -16.52 17.60 7.51
N GLY A 50 -16.17 16.44 6.94
CA GLY A 50 -15.22 15.50 7.54
C GLY A 50 -13.84 16.13 7.76
N ALA A 51 -13.34 16.86 6.75
CA ALA A 51 -12.07 17.59 6.85
C ALA A 51 -12.08 18.67 7.93
N ILE A 52 -13.17 19.44 8.03
CA ILE A 52 -13.34 20.47 9.08
C ILE A 52 -13.36 19.83 10.47
N LEU A 53 -14.10 18.72 10.65
CA LEU A 53 -14.15 17.99 11.92
C LEU A 53 -12.75 17.47 12.30
N ALA A 54 -12.00 16.93 11.35
CA ALA A 54 -10.63 16.47 11.59
C ALA A 54 -9.73 17.63 12.01
N CYS A 55 -9.79 18.78 11.33
CA CYS A 55 -9.02 19.98 11.69
C CYS A 55 -9.38 20.49 13.09
N VAL A 56 -10.67 20.55 13.43
CA VAL A 56 -11.15 20.96 14.76
C VAL A 56 -10.67 20.01 15.84
N THR A 57 -10.74 18.70 15.60
CA THR A 57 -10.27 17.68 16.54
C THR A 57 -8.76 17.83 16.82
N VAL A 58 -7.96 18.07 15.78
CA VAL A 58 -6.52 18.31 15.94
C VAL A 58 -6.23 19.63 16.65
N ALA A 59 -6.99 20.70 16.36
CA ALA A 59 -6.84 22.01 16.99
C ALA A 59 -7.17 22.00 18.49
N ILE A 60 -8.14 21.18 18.91
CA ILE A 60 -8.53 21.01 20.31
C ILE A 60 -7.54 20.08 21.04
N SER A 61 -6.87 19.19 20.33
CA SER A 61 -5.92 18.25 20.93
C SER A 61 -4.65 18.98 21.36
N SER A 62 -4.33 18.94 22.65
CA SER A 62 -3.07 19.48 23.19
C SER A 62 -1.91 18.56 22.80
N ILE A 63 -1.29 18.84 21.68
CA ILE A 63 -0.12 18.08 21.22
C ILE A 63 1.14 18.78 21.71
N PRO A 64 1.97 18.16 22.56
CA PRO A 64 3.24 18.75 22.99
C PRO A 64 4.14 18.94 21.78
N THR A 65 4.48 20.19 21.48
CA THR A 65 5.38 20.51 20.36
C THR A 65 6.81 20.55 20.89
N PRO A 66 7.75 19.76 20.36
CA PRO A 66 9.16 19.91 20.72
C PRO A 66 9.64 21.30 20.27
N GLU A 67 10.33 22.02 21.14
CA GLU A 67 10.99 23.29 20.81
C GLU A 67 12.18 23.02 19.88
N LEU A 68 11.94 23.00 18.58
CA LEU A 68 12.97 22.85 17.56
C LEU A 68 13.00 24.09 16.66
N CYS A 69 14.16 24.74 16.57
CA CYS A 69 14.38 25.87 15.68
C CYS A 69 14.16 25.45 14.20
N PRO A 70 13.49 26.28 13.37
CA PRO A 70 13.13 25.96 11.99
C PRO A 70 14.31 25.60 11.07
N GLU A 71 15.46 26.24 11.24
CA GLU A 71 16.66 25.99 10.44
C GLU A 71 17.31 24.63 10.71
N THR A 72 17.23 24.16 11.95
CA THR A 72 17.76 22.87 12.37
C THR A 72 16.94 21.71 11.81
N LYS A 73 15.63 21.89 11.60
CA LYS A 73 14.73 20.83 11.12
C LYS A 73 15.06 20.33 9.72
N ARG A 74 15.41 21.23 8.78
CA ARG A 74 15.70 20.84 7.40
C ARG A 74 17.04 20.12 7.27
N GLN A 75 18.06 20.61 7.96
CA GLN A 75 19.37 19.96 7.99
C GLN A 75 19.30 18.62 8.70
N GLN A 76 18.54 18.53 9.79
CA GLN A 76 18.34 17.30 10.56
C GLN A 76 17.56 16.28 9.75
N PHE A 77 16.51 16.66 9.00
CA PHE A 77 15.75 15.76 8.12
C PHE A 77 16.63 15.15 7.02
N LEU A 78 17.42 15.96 6.33
CA LEU A 78 18.33 15.46 5.29
C LEU A 78 19.45 14.59 5.87
N GLN A 79 19.92 14.91 7.06
CA GLN A 79 20.90 14.11 7.77
C GLN A 79 20.31 12.79 8.21
N ASP A 80 19.09 12.76 8.77
CA ASP A 80 18.37 11.57 9.16
C ASP A 80 18.10 10.63 7.96
N MET A 81 17.72 11.19 6.81
CA MET A 81 17.58 10.43 5.56
C MET A 81 18.91 9.83 5.11
N LYS A 82 19.99 10.60 5.18
CA LYS A 82 21.32 10.13 4.81
C LYS A 82 21.83 9.04 5.75
N GLU A 83 21.59 9.18 7.04
CA GLU A 83 21.94 8.16 8.04
C GLU A 83 21.12 6.89 7.84
N GLY A 84 19.79 7.00 7.60
CA GLY A 84 18.93 5.86 7.25
C GLY A 84 19.45 5.13 6.00
N TYR A 85 19.83 5.88 4.96
CA TYR A 85 20.39 5.30 3.74
C TYR A 85 21.73 4.59 3.98
N VAL A 86 22.62 5.17 4.79
CA VAL A 86 23.93 4.58 5.13
C VAL A 86 23.74 3.27 5.89
N VAL A 87 22.80 3.24 6.86
CA VAL A 87 22.47 2.03 7.62
C VAL A 87 21.95 0.92 6.70
N LEU A 88 21.05 1.25 5.78
CA LEU A 88 20.52 0.28 4.81
C LEU A 88 21.61 -0.22 3.85
N LYS A 89 22.50 0.66 3.39
CA LYS A 89 23.59 0.31 2.47
C LYS A 89 24.61 -0.64 3.09
N GLN A 90 24.79 -0.60 4.42
CA GLN A 90 25.67 -1.52 5.13
C GLN A 90 25.15 -2.96 5.11
N ASN A 91 23.83 -3.15 5.01
CA ASN A 91 23.22 -4.46 4.88
C ASN A 91 22.65 -4.64 3.46
N ARG A 92 23.34 -5.46 2.66
CA ARG A 92 22.97 -5.71 1.26
C ARG A 92 21.54 -6.21 1.09
N GLY A 93 21.05 -6.99 2.04
CA GLY A 93 19.69 -7.51 2.00
C GLY A 93 18.63 -6.45 2.26
N LEU A 94 18.82 -5.59 3.28
CA LEU A 94 17.90 -4.48 3.57
C LEU A 94 17.90 -3.45 2.43
N PHE A 95 19.06 -3.20 1.82
CA PHE A 95 19.17 -2.31 0.67
C PHE A 95 18.45 -2.87 -0.57
N ALA A 96 18.55 -4.18 -0.80
CA ALA A 96 17.79 -4.84 -1.86
C ALA A 96 16.27 -4.77 -1.61
N LEU A 97 15.83 -4.98 -0.36
CA LEU A 97 14.40 -4.85 0.03
C LEU A 97 13.88 -3.43 -0.18
N LEU A 98 14.67 -2.39 0.11
CA LEU A 98 14.28 -1.01 -0.16
C LEU A 98 13.96 -0.82 -1.65
N TRP A 99 14.87 -1.21 -2.55
CA TRP A 99 14.66 -1.03 -3.98
C TRP A 99 13.52 -1.89 -4.54
N ILE A 100 13.37 -3.12 -4.04
CA ILE A 100 12.23 -3.97 -4.35
C ILE A 100 10.92 -3.25 -3.98
N GLY A 101 10.86 -2.67 -2.77
CA GLY A 101 9.69 -1.91 -2.32
C GLY A 101 9.39 -0.69 -3.19
N VAL A 102 10.42 0.08 -3.56
CA VAL A 102 10.26 1.27 -4.42
C VAL A 102 9.75 0.89 -5.81
N ILE A 103 10.36 -0.13 -6.44
CA ILE A 103 9.96 -0.58 -7.78
C ILE A 103 8.56 -1.22 -7.73
N TYR A 104 8.26 -1.99 -6.69
CA TYR A 104 6.92 -2.53 -6.47
C TYR A 104 5.87 -1.42 -6.38
N MET A 105 6.11 -0.39 -5.56
CA MET A 105 5.20 0.75 -5.42
C MET A 105 5.04 1.54 -6.71
N PHE A 106 6.10 1.68 -7.50
CA PHE A 106 6.04 2.34 -8.80
C PHE A 106 5.02 1.67 -9.75
N PHE A 107 4.93 0.34 -9.76
CA PHE A 107 3.94 -0.38 -10.58
C PHE A 107 2.59 -0.52 -9.88
N TYR A 108 2.56 -0.63 -8.56
CA TYR A 108 1.33 -0.86 -7.80
C TYR A 108 0.45 0.39 -7.68
N MET A 109 1.03 1.57 -7.43
CA MET A 109 0.27 2.81 -7.22
C MET A 109 -0.59 3.22 -8.42
N PRO A 110 -0.12 3.15 -9.67
CA PRO A 110 -0.98 3.40 -10.83
C PRO A 110 -2.16 2.44 -10.93
N ILE A 111 -1.95 1.16 -10.62
CA ILE A 111 -3.02 0.15 -10.64
C ILE A 111 -4.11 0.55 -9.62
N SER A 112 -3.71 0.86 -8.39
CA SER A 112 -4.63 1.27 -7.34
C SER A 112 -5.46 2.51 -7.71
N THR A 113 -4.82 3.49 -8.37
CA THR A 113 -5.50 4.73 -8.78
C THR A 113 -6.40 4.52 -9.99
N LEU A 114 -6.01 3.68 -10.94
CA LEU A 114 -6.80 3.38 -12.14
C LEU A 114 -7.81 2.25 -11.94
N PHE A 115 -7.90 1.69 -10.73
CA PHE A 115 -8.80 0.59 -10.40
C PHE A 115 -10.29 0.90 -10.65
N PRO A 116 -10.84 2.07 -10.26
CA PRO A 116 -12.21 2.42 -10.62
C PRO A 116 -12.39 2.55 -12.14
N LEU A 117 -11.38 3.04 -12.84
CA LEU A 117 -11.43 3.24 -14.29
C LEU A 117 -11.54 1.91 -15.04
N ILE A 118 -10.77 0.88 -14.67
CA ILE A 118 -10.90 -0.44 -15.31
C ILE A 118 -12.29 -1.03 -15.08
N CYS A 119 -12.85 -0.88 -13.88
CA CYS A 119 -14.19 -1.37 -13.56
C CYS A 119 -15.27 -0.70 -14.40
N MET A 120 -15.19 0.62 -14.59
CA MET A 120 -16.24 1.40 -15.22
C MET A 120 -16.06 1.51 -16.74
N SER A 121 -14.82 1.69 -17.24
CA SER A 121 -14.59 1.89 -18.66
C SER A 121 -14.40 0.59 -19.42
N TYR A 122 -13.63 -0.36 -18.91
CA TYR A 122 -13.32 -1.60 -19.60
C TYR A 122 -14.41 -2.67 -19.40
N PHE A 123 -14.75 -2.95 -18.12
CA PHE A 123 -15.82 -3.91 -17.82
C PHE A 123 -17.23 -3.31 -17.95
N LYS A 124 -17.37 -2.04 -18.36
CA LYS A 124 -18.66 -1.33 -18.53
C LYS A 124 -19.55 -1.41 -17.29
N GLY A 125 -18.91 -1.47 -16.11
CA GLY A 125 -19.59 -1.55 -14.83
C GLY A 125 -20.10 -0.19 -14.36
N THR A 126 -20.85 -0.23 -13.26
CA THR A 126 -21.31 0.94 -12.51
C THR A 126 -20.37 1.20 -11.33
N PRO A 127 -20.50 2.34 -10.62
CA PRO A 127 -19.77 2.56 -9.36
C PRO A 127 -19.96 1.43 -8.34
N ALA A 128 -21.13 0.76 -8.34
CA ALA A 128 -21.37 -0.39 -7.49
C ALA A 128 -20.47 -1.60 -7.84
N HIS A 129 -20.11 -1.78 -9.12
CA HIS A 129 -19.15 -2.80 -9.53
C HIS A 129 -17.74 -2.47 -9.03
N ALA A 130 -17.32 -1.22 -9.10
CA ALA A 130 -16.03 -0.79 -8.57
C ALA A 130 -15.97 -1.04 -7.04
N SER A 131 -17.01 -0.65 -6.30
CA SER A 131 -17.10 -0.91 -4.86
C SER A 131 -17.12 -2.40 -4.52
N ALA A 132 -17.81 -3.22 -5.32
CA ALA A 132 -17.81 -4.68 -5.12
C ALA A 132 -16.40 -5.28 -5.27
N ALA A 133 -15.63 -4.81 -6.25
CA ALA A 133 -14.25 -5.24 -6.45
C ALA A 133 -13.32 -4.76 -5.30
N GLU A 134 -13.50 -3.54 -4.79
CA GLU A 134 -12.77 -3.05 -3.62
C GLU A 134 -13.12 -3.81 -2.34
N ILE A 135 -14.39 -4.15 -2.12
CA ILE A 135 -14.84 -4.99 -1.01
C ILE A 135 -14.22 -6.39 -1.13
N ALA A 136 -14.19 -6.97 -2.33
CA ALA A 136 -13.56 -8.26 -2.58
C ALA A 136 -12.05 -8.24 -2.23
N PHE A 137 -11.35 -7.16 -2.59
CA PHE A 137 -9.97 -6.94 -2.20
C PHE A 137 -9.82 -6.84 -0.67
N ALA A 138 -10.67 -6.06 0.01
CA ALA A 138 -10.65 -5.91 1.46
C ALA A 138 -10.95 -7.23 2.19
N VAL A 139 -11.93 -8.00 1.73
CA VAL A 139 -12.21 -9.35 2.24
C VAL A 139 -11.01 -10.27 2.03
N GLY A 140 -10.39 -10.21 0.86
CA GLY A 140 -9.13 -10.90 0.57
C GLY A 140 -8.04 -10.55 1.58
N MET A 141 -7.87 -9.27 1.89
CA MET A 141 -6.88 -8.78 2.88
C MET A 141 -7.12 -9.36 4.28
N LEU A 142 -8.37 -9.44 4.72
CA LEU A 142 -8.71 -10.07 5.99
C LEU A 142 -8.39 -11.57 5.98
N LEU A 143 -8.79 -12.28 4.93
CA LEU A 143 -8.49 -13.71 4.77
C LEU A 143 -6.98 -13.95 4.74
N GLY A 144 -6.22 -13.14 3.99
CA GLY A 144 -4.77 -13.21 3.93
C GLY A 144 -4.10 -12.95 5.28
N GLY A 145 -4.62 -12.00 6.07
CA GLY A 145 -4.18 -11.73 7.43
C GLY A 145 -4.40 -12.92 8.36
N VAL A 146 -5.59 -13.55 8.30
CA VAL A 146 -5.90 -14.76 9.07
C VAL A 146 -5.00 -15.92 8.65
N ILE A 147 -4.86 -16.15 7.33
CA ILE A 147 -3.98 -17.20 6.80
C ILE A 147 -2.54 -16.99 7.29
N LEU A 148 -2.02 -15.77 7.20
CA LEU A 148 -0.67 -15.45 7.66
C LEU A 148 -0.51 -15.64 9.17
N SER A 149 -1.52 -15.30 9.96
CA SER A 149 -1.51 -15.45 11.42
C SER A 149 -1.49 -16.92 11.86
N ILE A 150 -2.20 -17.80 11.14
CA ILE A 150 -2.25 -19.23 11.44
C ILE A 150 -1.00 -19.95 10.91
N TRP A 151 -0.60 -19.62 9.67
CA TRP A 151 0.51 -20.32 9.00
C TRP A 151 1.88 -19.78 9.42
N GLY A 152 1.98 -18.47 9.77
CA GLY A 152 3.25 -17.80 10.12
C GLY A 152 4.17 -17.50 8.97
N GLY A 153 3.79 -17.85 7.73
CA GLY A 153 4.63 -17.71 6.53
C GLY A 153 5.67 -18.83 6.37
N PHE A 154 6.48 -18.73 5.35
CA PHE A 154 7.61 -19.65 5.13
C PHE A 154 8.72 -19.41 6.15
N LYS A 155 9.46 -20.46 6.53
CA LYS A 155 10.66 -20.35 7.39
C LYS A 155 11.64 -19.30 6.87
N LYS A 156 11.80 -19.23 5.56
CA LYS A 156 12.58 -18.20 4.88
C LYS A 156 11.64 -17.08 4.41
N ARG A 157 11.69 -15.96 5.09
CA ARG A 157 10.76 -14.82 4.90
C ARG A 157 10.72 -14.26 3.48
N ARG A 158 11.86 -14.35 2.76
CA ARG A 158 11.92 -13.95 1.35
C ARG A 158 10.90 -14.69 0.47
N TYR A 159 10.62 -15.98 0.75
CA TYR A 159 9.62 -16.73 0.00
C TYR A 159 8.19 -16.23 0.27
N THR A 160 7.91 -15.77 1.49
CA THR A 160 6.61 -15.17 1.81
C THR A 160 6.40 -13.87 1.05
N ILE A 161 7.42 -12.99 1.03
CA ILE A 161 7.39 -11.74 0.26
C ILE A 161 7.32 -12.05 -1.24
N GLY A 162 8.17 -12.94 -1.73
CA GLY A 162 8.19 -13.33 -3.15
C GLY A 162 6.85 -13.89 -3.63
N LEU A 163 6.21 -14.76 -2.83
CA LEU A 163 4.88 -15.29 -3.13
C LEU A 163 3.83 -14.17 -3.16
N SER A 164 3.87 -13.25 -2.20
CA SER A 164 2.97 -12.10 -2.17
C SER A 164 3.07 -11.28 -3.46
N VAL A 165 4.29 -10.85 -3.80
CA VAL A 165 4.53 -10.03 -4.99
C VAL A 165 4.17 -10.80 -6.27
N LEU A 166 4.44 -12.10 -6.31
CA LEU A 166 4.09 -12.95 -7.46
C LEU A 166 2.56 -13.06 -7.62
N LEU A 167 1.82 -13.36 -6.55
CA LEU A 167 0.36 -13.45 -6.58
C LEU A 167 -0.26 -12.11 -7.00
N MET A 168 0.24 -10.99 -6.47
CA MET A 168 -0.19 -9.66 -6.87
C MET A 168 0.04 -9.42 -8.36
N GLY A 169 1.25 -9.69 -8.87
CA GLY A 169 1.61 -9.51 -10.27
C GLY A 169 0.79 -10.37 -11.22
N VAL A 170 0.64 -11.66 -10.91
CA VAL A 170 -0.15 -12.60 -11.72
C VAL A 170 -1.62 -12.19 -11.75
N SER A 171 -2.21 -11.84 -10.60
CA SER A 171 -3.61 -11.42 -10.54
C SER A 171 -3.84 -10.11 -11.30
N ASN A 172 -2.92 -9.15 -11.24
CA ASN A 172 -3.00 -7.93 -12.04
C ASN A 172 -2.88 -8.22 -13.55
N MET A 173 -1.92 -9.04 -13.95
CA MET A 173 -1.74 -9.43 -15.34
C MET A 173 -2.99 -10.14 -15.89
N LEU A 174 -3.52 -11.10 -15.12
CA LEU A 174 -4.75 -11.79 -15.49
C LEU A 174 -5.93 -10.82 -15.60
N SER A 175 -6.08 -9.90 -14.64
CA SER A 175 -7.13 -8.87 -14.67
C SER A 175 -7.15 -8.06 -15.96
N GLY A 176 -5.98 -7.71 -16.50
CA GLY A 176 -5.87 -6.99 -17.75
C GLY A 176 -6.04 -7.85 -19.02
N LEU A 177 -5.96 -9.18 -18.90
CA LEU A 177 -6.17 -10.13 -20.01
C LEU A 177 -7.61 -10.64 -20.09
N LEU A 178 -8.44 -10.38 -19.10
CA LEU A 178 -9.84 -10.84 -19.09
C LEU A 178 -10.65 -10.13 -20.17
N PRO A 179 -11.63 -10.82 -20.79
CA PRO A 179 -12.59 -10.15 -21.68
C PRO A 179 -13.56 -9.27 -20.85
N PRO A 180 -14.17 -8.23 -21.47
CA PRO A 180 -15.06 -7.28 -20.77
C PRO A 180 -16.23 -7.91 -20.01
N ASP A 181 -16.66 -9.10 -20.42
CA ASP A 181 -17.82 -9.82 -19.85
C ASP A 181 -17.42 -10.62 -18.58
N ALA A 182 -16.11 -10.76 -18.30
CA ALA A 182 -15.60 -11.62 -17.22
C ALA A 182 -15.41 -10.84 -15.89
N PHE A 183 -16.29 -9.90 -15.57
CA PHE A 183 -16.20 -9.11 -14.34
C PHE A 183 -16.14 -9.97 -13.07
N LEU A 184 -16.88 -11.08 -13.00
CA LEU A 184 -16.83 -11.98 -11.83
C LEU A 184 -15.42 -12.59 -11.62
N VAL A 185 -14.73 -12.93 -12.71
CA VAL A 185 -13.35 -13.44 -12.63
C VAL A 185 -12.41 -12.33 -12.16
N PHE A 186 -12.63 -11.09 -12.60
CA PHE A 186 -11.91 -9.93 -12.10
C PHE A 186 -12.08 -9.75 -10.58
N VAL A 187 -13.30 -9.89 -10.05
CA VAL A 187 -13.57 -9.84 -8.60
C VAL A 187 -12.79 -10.93 -7.84
N VAL A 188 -12.71 -12.15 -8.40
CA VAL A 188 -11.87 -13.22 -7.83
C VAL A 188 -10.39 -12.82 -7.85
N CYS A 189 -9.89 -12.25 -8.95
CA CYS A 189 -8.52 -11.72 -9.00
C CYS A 189 -8.29 -10.66 -7.91
N CYS A 190 -9.24 -9.75 -7.68
CA CYS A 190 -9.17 -8.75 -6.62
C CYS A 190 -9.08 -9.38 -5.23
N THR A 191 -9.84 -10.46 -4.99
CA THR A 191 -9.74 -11.23 -3.73
C THR A 191 -8.35 -11.84 -3.55
N VAL A 192 -7.76 -12.42 -4.60
CA VAL A 192 -6.41 -12.99 -4.55
C VAL A 192 -5.35 -11.91 -4.32
N MET A 193 -5.48 -10.74 -4.97
CA MET A 193 -4.64 -9.57 -4.69
C MET A 193 -4.74 -9.17 -3.23
N GLY A 194 -5.95 -9.12 -2.67
CA GLY A 194 -6.18 -8.84 -1.26
C GLY A 194 -5.49 -9.84 -0.35
N ILE A 195 -5.63 -11.15 -0.60
CA ILE A 195 -4.98 -12.21 0.18
C ILE A 195 -3.45 -12.04 0.19
N SER A 196 -2.87 -11.57 -0.90
CA SER A 196 -1.43 -11.38 -1.00
C SER A 196 -0.89 -10.20 -0.18
N ALA A 197 -1.69 -9.16 0.05
CA ALA A 197 -1.24 -7.90 0.65
C ALA A 197 -0.61 -8.06 2.06
N PRO A 198 -1.19 -8.82 3.02
CA PRO A 198 -0.58 -9.03 4.34
C PRO A 198 0.76 -9.76 4.29
N PHE A 199 0.98 -10.65 3.31
CA PHE A 199 2.25 -11.36 3.16
C PHE A 199 3.39 -10.41 2.78
N TYR A 200 3.10 -9.36 2.01
CA TYR A 200 4.05 -8.28 1.74
C TYR A 200 4.42 -7.51 3.02
N GLY A 201 3.50 -7.40 3.97
CA GLY A 201 3.74 -6.76 5.28
C GLY A 201 4.88 -7.40 6.10
N VAL A 202 5.26 -8.66 5.81
CA VAL A 202 6.43 -9.33 6.39
C VAL A 202 7.73 -8.56 6.10
N GLN A 203 7.79 -7.79 5.01
CA GLN A 203 8.91 -6.90 4.73
C GLN A 203 9.14 -5.88 5.86
N ASN A 204 8.09 -5.27 6.39
CA ASN A 204 8.20 -4.33 7.50
C ASN A 204 8.72 -5.00 8.77
N ALA A 205 8.33 -6.25 9.03
CA ALA A 205 8.84 -7.02 10.16
C ALA A 205 10.35 -7.27 10.05
N ILE A 206 10.85 -7.57 8.84
CA ILE A 206 12.30 -7.74 8.60
C ILE A 206 13.06 -6.45 8.92
N PHE A 207 12.57 -5.28 8.48
CA PHE A 207 13.21 -4.00 8.84
C PHE A 207 13.20 -3.78 10.35
N GLN A 208 12.09 -4.05 11.03
CA GLN A 208 11.96 -3.86 12.49
C GLN A 208 12.89 -4.76 13.29
N GLU A 209 13.14 -5.98 12.85
CA GLU A 209 13.99 -6.94 13.55
C GLU A 209 15.49 -6.77 13.24
N THR A 210 15.82 -6.35 12.02
CA THR A 210 17.21 -6.29 11.56
C THR A 210 17.84 -4.93 11.84
N VAL A 211 17.06 -3.85 11.84
CA VAL A 211 17.55 -2.49 12.08
C VAL A 211 17.55 -2.21 13.58
N LYS A 212 18.66 -1.64 14.08
CA LYS A 212 18.74 -1.22 15.48
C LYS A 212 17.63 -0.20 15.81
N PRO A 213 17.04 -0.28 17.03
CA PRO A 213 15.92 0.59 17.41
C PRO A 213 16.18 2.10 17.23
N GLU A 214 17.42 2.52 17.40
CA GLU A 214 17.86 3.93 17.27
C GLU A 214 17.72 4.47 15.82
N TYR A 215 17.79 3.59 14.82
CA TYR A 215 17.74 3.94 13.39
C TYR A 215 16.39 3.61 12.74
N LEU A 216 15.49 2.88 13.42
CA LEU A 216 14.20 2.47 12.86
C LEU A 216 13.40 3.64 12.31
N GLY A 217 13.26 4.73 13.08
CA GLY A 217 12.54 5.92 12.65
C GLY A 217 13.10 6.52 11.35
N ARG A 218 14.44 6.59 11.23
CA ARG A 218 15.14 7.11 10.06
C ARG A 218 14.96 6.22 8.83
N VAL A 219 15.05 4.91 9.03
CA VAL A 219 14.85 3.90 7.97
C VAL A 219 13.41 3.93 7.48
N PHE A 220 12.40 3.91 8.38
CA PHE A 220 11.01 3.98 7.99
C PHE A 220 10.62 5.31 7.34
N SER A 221 11.19 6.43 7.79
CA SER A 221 11.02 7.73 7.14
C SER A 221 11.56 7.70 5.70
N LEU A 222 12.73 7.09 5.48
CA LEU A 222 13.30 6.91 4.14
C LEU A 222 12.42 6.02 3.26
N LEU A 223 11.95 4.88 3.77
CA LEU A 223 11.05 3.96 3.06
C LEU A 223 9.76 4.67 2.63
N THR A 224 9.12 5.39 3.57
CA THR A 224 7.88 6.13 3.30
C THR A 224 8.11 7.26 2.31
N SER A 225 9.20 8.00 2.43
CA SER A 225 9.56 9.07 1.49
C SER A 225 9.83 8.54 0.09
N ALA A 226 10.56 7.43 -0.03
CA ALA A 226 10.83 6.78 -1.31
C ALA A 226 9.55 6.26 -1.97
N ALA A 227 8.63 5.64 -1.20
CA ALA A 227 7.33 5.19 -1.68
C ALA A 227 6.45 6.38 -2.12
N SER A 228 6.44 7.47 -1.33
CA SER A 228 5.68 8.70 -1.65
C SER A 228 6.18 9.39 -2.92
N LEU A 229 7.48 9.31 -3.20
CA LEU A 229 8.04 9.83 -4.47
C LEU A 229 7.68 8.92 -5.66
N ALA A 230 7.67 7.60 -5.48
CA ALA A 230 7.33 6.68 -6.54
C ALA A 230 5.88 6.86 -7.06
N MET A 231 4.95 7.30 -6.20
CA MET A 231 3.55 7.52 -6.53
C MET A 231 3.34 8.57 -7.64
N PRO A 232 3.77 9.83 -7.53
CA PRO A 232 3.53 10.82 -8.58
C PRO A 232 4.23 10.45 -9.90
N PHE A 233 5.43 9.86 -9.86
CA PHE A 233 6.10 9.39 -11.07
C PHE A 233 5.32 8.25 -11.75
N GLY A 234 4.82 7.30 -10.98
CA GLY A 234 3.96 6.25 -11.49
C GLY A 234 2.70 6.83 -12.17
N LEU A 235 2.03 7.80 -11.54
CA LEU A 235 0.82 8.43 -12.08
C LEU A 235 1.05 9.26 -13.32
N VAL A 236 2.10 10.08 -13.35
CA VAL A 236 2.45 10.91 -14.53
C VAL A 236 2.71 10.04 -15.76
N ILE A 237 3.30 8.86 -15.58
CA ILE A 237 3.57 7.93 -16.67
C ILE A 237 2.30 7.15 -17.04
N SER A 238 1.53 6.70 -16.06
CA SER A 238 0.38 5.81 -16.28
C SER A 238 -0.81 6.50 -16.92
N GLY A 239 -1.09 7.77 -16.62
CA GLY A 239 -2.20 8.50 -17.22
C GLY A 239 -2.17 8.49 -18.76
N PRO A 240 -1.14 9.09 -19.39
CA PRO A 240 -1.02 9.11 -20.84
C PRO A 240 -0.89 7.73 -21.49
N LEU A 241 -0.28 6.75 -20.77
CA LEU A 241 -0.14 5.40 -21.31
C LEU A 241 -1.46 4.61 -21.23
N ALA A 242 -2.23 4.77 -20.15
CA ALA A 242 -3.55 4.17 -20.05
C ALA A 242 -4.54 4.75 -21.06
N GLU A 243 -4.46 6.05 -21.38
CA GLU A 243 -5.26 6.67 -22.44
C GLU A 243 -4.91 6.12 -23.83
N ARG A 244 -3.61 5.95 -24.14
CA ARG A 244 -3.16 5.52 -25.47
C ARG A 244 -3.29 4.03 -25.72
N LEU A 245 -2.97 3.22 -24.71
CA LEU A 245 -2.90 1.76 -24.85
C LEU A 245 -4.20 1.06 -24.44
N GLY A 246 -5.01 1.70 -23.60
CA GLY A 246 -6.11 1.09 -22.87
C GLY A 246 -5.71 0.73 -21.44
N VAL A 247 -6.64 0.90 -20.50
CA VAL A 247 -6.40 0.63 -19.06
C VAL A 247 -6.10 -0.85 -18.84
N GLU A 248 -6.73 -1.75 -19.58
CA GLU A 248 -6.52 -3.20 -19.49
C GLU A 248 -5.08 -3.61 -19.83
N LYS A 249 -4.50 -3.04 -20.89
CA LYS A 249 -3.12 -3.33 -21.29
C LYS A 249 -2.13 -2.74 -20.29
N TRP A 250 -2.48 -1.60 -19.69
CA TRP A 250 -1.67 -1.02 -18.63
C TRP A 250 -1.61 -1.93 -17.40
N PHE A 251 -2.73 -2.56 -17.01
CA PHE A 251 -2.75 -3.58 -15.95
C PHE A 251 -1.85 -4.78 -16.28
N VAL A 252 -1.84 -5.24 -17.53
CA VAL A 252 -0.92 -6.31 -17.98
C VAL A 252 0.54 -5.88 -17.83
N ILE A 253 0.91 -4.68 -18.31
CA ILE A 253 2.28 -4.16 -18.21
C ILE A 253 2.74 -4.06 -16.76
N CYS A 254 1.91 -3.47 -15.89
CA CYS A 254 2.21 -3.37 -14.47
C CYS A 254 2.29 -4.74 -13.81
N GLY A 255 1.38 -5.67 -14.17
CA GLY A 255 1.42 -7.04 -13.69
C GLY A 255 2.73 -7.75 -14.04
N ILE A 256 3.19 -7.62 -15.29
CA ILE A 256 4.49 -8.15 -15.71
C ILE A 256 5.64 -7.49 -14.93
N GLY A 257 5.60 -6.17 -14.74
CA GLY A 257 6.59 -5.44 -13.94
C GLY A 257 6.67 -5.98 -12.51
N ILE A 258 5.52 -6.21 -11.86
CA ILE A 258 5.44 -6.79 -10.52
C ILE A 258 5.96 -8.24 -10.50
N ILE A 259 5.68 -9.04 -11.54
CA ILE A 259 6.23 -10.41 -11.65
C ILE A 259 7.75 -10.39 -11.76
N ILE A 260 8.32 -9.46 -12.53
CA ILE A 260 9.78 -9.29 -12.62
C ILE A 260 10.36 -8.94 -11.24
N VAL A 261 9.68 -8.07 -10.48
CA VAL A 261 10.07 -7.76 -9.09
C VAL A 261 10.01 -9.02 -8.22
N ALA A 262 8.98 -9.85 -8.34
CA ALA A 262 8.87 -11.11 -7.62
C ALA A 262 10.04 -12.05 -7.94
N LEU A 263 10.41 -12.19 -9.21
CA LEU A 263 11.56 -12.99 -9.64
C LEU A 263 12.86 -12.42 -9.05
N ALA A 264 13.02 -11.10 -9.00
CA ALA A 264 14.16 -10.47 -8.35
C ALA A 264 14.24 -10.82 -6.85
N VAL A 265 13.10 -10.89 -6.14
CA VAL A 265 13.08 -11.35 -4.73
C VAL A 265 13.61 -12.75 -4.57
N PHE A 266 13.30 -13.68 -5.49
CA PHE A 266 13.78 -15.05 -5.42
C PHE A 266 15.26 -15.19 -5.82
N LEU A 267 15.75 -14.37 -6.76
CA LEU A 267 17.06 -14.52 -7.39
C LEU A 267 18.18 -13.74 -6.69
N LEU A 268 17.86 -12.61 -6.03
CA LEU A 268 18.88 -11.74 -5.44
C LEU A 268 19.59 -12.40 -4.25
N PRO A 269 20.95 -12.57 -4.33
CA PRO A 269 21.72 -13.24 -3.27
C PRO A 269 21.68 -12.48 -1.93
N GLY A 270 21.61 -11.15 -1.96
CA GLY A 270 21.54 -10.31 -0.76
C GLY A 270 20.33 -10.60 0.13
N LEU A 271 19.23 -11.08 -0.45
CA LEU A 271 18.03 -11.46 0.32
C LEU A 271 18.18 -12.84 1.01
N ARG A 272 19.21 -13.61 0.67
CA ARG A 272 19.52 -14.85 1.37
C ARG A 272 20.14 -14.62 2.74
N GLU A 273 20.73 -13.44 2.93
CA GLU A 273 21.38 -13.05 4.19
C GLU A 273 20.38 -12.59 5.27
N ILE A 274 19.10 -12.36 4.89
CA ILE A 274 18.04 -11.89 5.78
C ILE A 274 17.11 -13.02 6.24
N ASP A 275 17.30 -14.23 5.73
CA ASP A 275 16.51 -15.42 6.07
C ASP A 275 16.95 -16.09 7.39
#